data_de68571277dc7d33146269de6ec422c0
#
_entry.id   de68571277dc7d33146269de6ec422c0
#
_cell.length_a   1.000
_cell.length_b   1.000
_cell.length_c   1.000
_cell.angle_alpha   90.00
_cell.angle_beta   90.00
_cell.angle_gamma   90.00
#
_symmetry.space_group_name_H-M   'P 1'
#
loop_
_entity.id
_entity.type
_entity.pdbx_description
1 polymer ?
#
loop_
_entity_poly.entity_id
_entity_poly.type
_entity_poly.pdbx_seq_one_letter_code
_entity_poly.pdbx_strand_id
1 'polypeptide(L)'
;MSSKESCRIELRTAIRQLSDRCLYSASKWAAEQLVGIEQDPAKFTPSNTRFQRGSSSIRRRFRTNEITSTPPTGVAYVSTPVMEEDEAIHGDFYLLAKSYFDCREYRRAAHVLRDQTGKKSVFLRCYALYLAGEKRKEEEMIELEGPLGKSDAVNRELVSLERELATLCKNNTIDPFGLYLYGLVLKEKGNENLARKVLVESVNSYPWNWSAWSELQSLCTTVDILNGLNLSNHWMKEFFLASIYQELRMHNESLSKYENLQGMFTFSNYIQAQIAKARYSLREFEQVEVIFEDLLRNDPYRVEDMDTYSN
;
A
#
# COMPACT_ATOMS: atom_id res chain seq x y z
N MET A 1 15.36 16.42 5.85
CA MET A 1 13.96 16.09 5.54
C MET A 1 13.78 16.12 4.03
N SER A 2 13.06 15.16 3.46
CA SER A 2 12.69 15.18 2.05
C SER A 2 11.80 16.40 1.77
N SER A 3 11.91 17.01 0.59
CA SER A 3 11.05 18.14 0.23
C SER A 3 9.62 17.64 -0.03
N LYS A 4 8.59 18.47 0.21
CA LYS A 4 7.18 18.13 -0.10
C LYS A 4 7.02 17.63 -1.54
N GLU A 5 7.74 18.19 -2.49
CA GLU A 5 7.69 17.79 -3.90
C GLU A 5 8.35 16.43 -4.16
N SER A 6 9.48 16.14 -3.49
CA SER A 6 10.10 14.80 -3.54
C SER A 6 9.15 13.74 -3.03
N CYS A 7 8.53 13.94 -1.86
CA CYS A 7 7.54 13.02 -1.30
C CYS A 7 6.35 12.79 -2.26
N ARG A 8 5.89 13.83 -2.97
CA ARG A 8 4.81 13.68 -3.96
C ARG A 8 5.20 12.79 -5.13
N ILE A 9 6.41 12.99 -5.67
CA ILE A 9 6.92 12.16 -6.79
C ILE A 9 7.05 10.71 -6.33
N GLU A 10 7.64 10.50 -5.16
CA GLU A 10 7.81 9.17 -4.55
C GLU A 10 6.45 8.47 -4.36
N LEU A 11 5.47 9.15 -3.75
CA LEU A 11 4.13 8.60 -3.51
C LEU A 11 3.38 8.29 -4.82
N ARG A 12 3.45 9.16 -5.85
CA ARG A 12 2.84 8.87 -7.15
C ARG A 12 3.41 7.62 -7.80
N THR A 13 4.71 7.43 -7.69
CA THR A 13 5.39 6.23 -8.22
C THR A 13 5.01 5.01 -7.40
N ALA A 14 5.01 5.12 -6.06
CA ALA A 14 4.64 4.05 -5.15
C ALA A 14 3.19 3.56 -5.37
N ILE A 15 2.22 4.49 -5.53
CA ILE A 15 0.81 4.14 -5.80
C ILE A 15 0.69 3.23 -7.02
N ARG A 16 1.39 3.56 -8.12
CA ARG A 16 1.37 2.75 -9.35
C ARG A 16 1.99 1.38 -9.12
N GLN A 17 3.18 1.32 -8.54
CA GLN A 17 3.91 0.08 -8.31
C GLN A 17 3.18 -0.87 -7.34
N LEU A 18 2.54 -0.32 -6.30
CA LEU A 18 1.74 -1.08 -5.35
C LEU A 18 0.43 -1.58 -5.98
N SER A 19 -0.28 -0.71 -6.71
CA SER A 19 -1.52 -1.07 -7.42
C SER A 19 -1.26 -2.14 -8.49
N ASP A 20 -0.17 -2.03 -9.22
CA ASP A 20 0.23 -3.03 -10.21
C ASP A 20 0.47 -4.42 -9.60
N ARG A 21 0.87 -4.47 -8.33
CA ARG A 21 1.08 -5.71 -7.57
C ARG A 21 -0.12 -6.14 -6.73
N CYS A 22 -1.28 -5.49 -6.95
CA CYS A 22 -2.53 -5.74 -6.21
C CYS A 22 -2.41 -5.52 -4.69
N LEU A 23 -1.44 -4.72 -4.26
CA LEU A 23 -1.30 -4.28 -2.87
C LEU A 23 -2.19 -3.06 -2.62
N TYR A 24 -3.51 -3.26 -2.75
CA TYR A 24 -4.49 -2.17 -2.77
C TYR A 24 -4.54 -1.38 -1.48
N SER A 25 -4.39 -2.02 -0.33
CA SER A 25 -4.37 -1.34 0.98
C SER A 25 -3.20 -0.37 1.10
N ALA A 26 -1.99 -0.80 0.75
CA ALA A 26 -0.81 0.08 0.76
C ALA A 26 -0.90 1.18 -0.32
N SER A 27 -1.48 0.88 -1.50
CA SER A 27 -1.73 1.86 -2.55
C SER A 27 -2.74 2.93 -2.11
N LYS A 28 -3.85 2.53 -1.46
CA LYS A 28 -4.85 3.43 -0.87
C LYS A 28 -4.18 4.35 0.15
N TRP A 29 -3.45 3.79 1.12
CA TRP A 29 -2.75 4.56 2.14
C TRP A 29 -1.81 5.61 1.50
N ALA A 30 -0.98 5.20 0.53
CA ALA A 30 -0.07 6.12 -0.17
C ALA A 30 -0.81 7.24 -0.92
N ALA A 31 -1.98 6.93 -1.52
CA ALA A 31 -2.81 7.92 -2.21
C ALA A 31 -3.41 8.93 -1.23
N GLU A 32 -3.87 8.50 -0.06
CA GLU A 32 -4.37 9.38 1.01
C GLU A 32 -3.26 10.33 1.51
N GLN A 33 -2.03 9.81 1.70
CA GLN A 33 -0.91 10.68 2.10
C GLN A 33 -0.53 11.67 0.98
N LEU A 34 -0.60 11.27 -0.29
CA LEU A 34 -0.34 12.17 -1.42
C LEU A 34 -1.32 13.36 -1.44
N VAL A 35 -2.60 13.10 -1.22
CA VAL A 35 -3.64 14.15 -1.12
C VAL A 35 -3.42 14.99 0.14
N GLY A 36 -2.97 14.37 1.23
CA GLY A 36 -2.68 15.03 2.50
C GLY A 36 -1.52 16.03 2.49
N ILE A 37 -0.64 15.98 1.49
CA ILE A 37 0.43 16.99 1.33
C ILE A 37 -0.20 18.30 0.85
N GLU A 38 0.07 19.41 1.56
CA GLU A 38 -0.37 20.74 1.18
C GLU A 38 0.00 21.07 -0.27
N GLN A 39 -1.00 21.43 -1.07
CA GLN A 39 -0.80 21.85 -2.45
C GLN A 39 -0.39 23.31 -2.48
N ASP A 40 0.63 23.64 -3.26
CA ASP A 40 1.05 25.02 -3.49
C ASP A 40 -0.06 25.77 -4.24
N PRO A 41 -0.75 26.75 -3.62
CA PRO A 41 -1.86 27.45 -4.27
C PRO A 41 -1.46 28.20 -5.54
N ALA A 42 -0.16 28.52 -5.71
CA ALA A 42 0.35 29.18 -6.89
C ALA A 42 0.37 28.28 -8.16
N LYS A 43 0.22 26.96 -8.01
CA LYS A 43 0.18 26.01 -9.12
C LYS A 43 -1.25 25.65 -9.58
N PHE A 44 -2.27 26.10 -8.87
CA PHE A 44 -3.67 25.98 -9.27
C PHE A 44 -4.11 27.22 -10.05
N THR A 45 -3.75 27.33 -11.31
CA THR A 45 -4.57 28.10 -12.24
C THR A 45 -5.80 27.24 -12.51
N PRO A 46 -7.02 27.69 -12.13
CA PRO A 46 -8.23 27.00 -12.54
C PRO A 46 -8.30 27.10 -14.06
N SER A 47 -8.08 25.99 -14.73
CA SER A 47 -8.45 25.89 -16.14
C SER A 47 -9.96 26.00 -16.16
N ASN A 48 -10.46 27.19 -16.52
CA ASN A 48 -11.86 27.48 -16.82
C ASN A 48 -12.29 26.64 -18.02
N THR A 49 -12.47 25.34 -17.85
CA THR A 49 -13.26 24.55 -18.78
C THR A 49 -14.73 24.76 -18.46
N ARG A 50 -15.28 25.86 -18.96
CA ARG A 50 -16.71 26.00 -19.21
C ARG A 50 -17.15 24.75 -19.98
N PHE A 51 -17.87 23.87 -19.33
CA PHE A 51 -18.64 22.84 -20.00
C PHE A 51 -19.69 23.55 -20.87
N GLN A 52 -19.37 23.82 -22.12
CA GLN A 52 -20.36 24.09 -23.14
C GLN A 52 -21.02 22.76 -23.51
N ARG A 53 -22.26 22.58 -23.06
CA ARG A 53 -23.19 21.64 -23.67
C ARG A 53 -23.33 22.00 -25.14
N GLY A 54 -22.71 21.22 -26.00
CA GLY A 54 -22.84 21.29 -27.46
C GLY A 54 -23.30 19.94 -27.97
N SER A 55 -24.55 19.91 -28.39
CA SER A 55 -25.26 18.83 -29.06
C SER A 55 -24.56 18.40 -30.37
N SER A 56 -24.51 17.07 -30.52
CA SER A 56 -24.56 16.27 -31.76
C SER A 56 -23.93 16.81 -33.06
N SER A 57 -23.04 16.06 -33.69
CA SER A 57 -23.34 15.26 -34.89
C SER A 57 -22.09 14.61 -35.47
N ILE A 58 -22.26 13.35 -35.79
CA ILE A 58 -21.34 12.47 -36.49
C ILE A 58 -21.13 13.00 -37.91
N ARG A 59 -19.89 13.22 -38.33
CA ARG A 59 -19.48 13.06 -39.75
C ARG A 59 -18.01 12.66 -39.83
N ARG A 60 -17.78 11.39 -40.21
CA ARG A 60 -16.50 10.89 -40.77
C ARG A 60 -16.17 11.65 -42.04
N ARG A 61 -14.93 12.13 -42.18
CA ARG A 61 -14.28 12.29 -43.46
C ARG A 61 -12.79 11.94 -43.32
N PHE A 62 -12.42 10.87 -43.96
CA PHE A 62 -11.04 10.62 -44.40
C PHE A 62 -10.60 11.67 -45.40
N ARG A 63 -9.41 12.22 -45.24
CA ARG A 63 -8.60 12.70 -46.34
C ARG A 63 -7.11 12.66 -46.00
N THR A 64 -6.37 12.06 -46.89
CA THR A 64 -4.94 11.88 -47.00
C THR A 64 -4.23 13.18 -47.45
N ASN A 65 -2.92 13.27 -47.06
CA ASN A 65 -1.80 14.05 -47.61
C ASN A 65 -1.84 15.57 -47.41
N GLU A 66 -0.82 16.20 -46.87
CA GLU A 66 0.57 16.38 -47.33
C GLU A 66 1.41 17.15 -46.31
N ILE A 67 2.69 17.03 -46.47
CA ILE A 67 3.87 17.53 -45.77
C ILE A 67 3.92 19.08 -45.73
N THR A 68 4.26 19.66 -44.57
CA THR A 68 5.39 20.58 -44.34
C THR A 68 5.31 21.38 -43.04
N SER A 69 6.47 21.46 -42.37
CA SER A 69 7.01 22.54 -41.56
C SER A 69 6.67 22.68 -40.10
N THR A 70 7.72 22.45 -39.30
CA THR A 70 8.16 23.04 -38.02
C THR A 70 7.24 22.92 -36.78
N PRO A 71 7.80 22.43 -35.67
CA PRO A 71 7.07 22.25 -34.43
C PRO A 71 7.05 23.51 -33.56
N PRO A 72 5.96 23.83 -32.89
CA PRO A 72 6.00 24.76 -31.78
C PRO A 72 6.52 24.02 -30.53
N THR A 73 7.59 24.51 -29.99
CA THR A 73 8.21 24.27 -28.72
C THR A 73 7.14 24.22 -27.59
N GLY A 74 7.13 23.14 -26.81
CA GLY A 74 6.52 23.18 -25.48
C GLY A 74 5.52 22.09 -25.14
N VAL A 75 5.68 20.85 -25.60
CA VAL A 75 4.99 19.70 -24.98
C VAL A 75 6.00 19.01 -24.07
N ALA A 76 5.82 19.17 -22.76
CA ALA A 76 6.51 18.35 -21.79
C ALA A 76 6.13 16.88 -22.07
N TYR A 77 7.03 16.13 -22.65
CA TYR A 77 6.93 14.68 -22.73
C TYR A 77 6.87 14.17 -21.30
N VAL A 78 5.68 13.76 -20.88
CA VAL A 78 5.58 12.82 -19.76
C VAL A 78 6.29 11.57 -20.25
N SER A 79 7.50 11.35 -19.74
CA SER A 79 8.22 10.12 -20.03
C SER A 79 7.30 8.97 -19.64
N THR A 80 6.95 8.15 -20.62
CA THR A 80 6.33 6.84 -20.37
C THR A 80 7.20 6.14 -19.34
N PRO A 81 6.62 5.60 -18.26
CA PRO A 81 7.41 4.82 -17.31
C PRO A 81 8.21 3.79 -18.10
N VAL A 82 9.51 3.72 -17.84
CA VAL A 82 10.36 2.67 -18.44
C VAL A 82 9.72 1.36 -18.01
N MET A 83 9.12 0.64 -18.95
CA MET A 83 8.61 -0.71 -18.71
C MET A 83 9.85 -1.56 -18.40
N GLU A 84 9.82 -2.28 -17.29
CA GLU A 84 10.86 -3.27 -16.99
C GLU A 84 10.91 -4.23 -18.20
N GLU A 85 12.07 -4.47 -18.78
CA GLU A 85 12.23 -5.19 -20.06
C GLU A 85 11.56 -6.59 -20.06
N ASP A 86 11.44 -7.23 -18.88
CA ASP A 86 10.73 -8.48 -18.67
C ASP A 86 9.19 -8.36 -18.88
N GLU A 87 8.61 -7.16 -18.80
CA GLU A 87 7.16 -6.97 -18.94
C GLU A 87 6.70 -6.98 -20.41
N ALA A 88 7.58 -6.68 -21.36
CA ALA A 88 7.21 -6.59 -22.78
C ALA A 88 6.92 -7.97 -23.42
N ILE A 89 7.54 -9.05 -22.94
CA ILE A 89 7.44 -10.39 -23.55
C ILE A 89 6.27 -11.19 -22.96
N HIS A 90 5.89 -10.95 -21.70
CA HIS A 90 4.88 -11.74 -20.97
C HIS A 90 3.73 -10.90 -20.41
N GLY A 91 3.59 -9.65 -20.87
CA GLY A 91 2.61 -8.68 -20.36
C GLY A 91 1.17 -9.18 -20.44
N ASP A 92 0.78 -9.91 -21.49
CA ASP A 92 -0.58 -10.40 -21.68
C ASP A 92 -0.97 -11.46 -20.64
N PHE A 93 -0.05 -12.37 -20.28
CA PHE A 93 -0.28 -13.35 -19.22
C PHE A 93 -0.41 -12.66 -17.86
N TYR A 94 0.38 -11.62 -17.62
CA TYR A 94 0.28 -10.85 -16.39
C TYR A 94 -1.06 -10.08 -16.30
N LEU A 95 -1.50 -9.44 -17.39
CA LEU A 95 -2.79 -8.76 -17.47
C LEU A 95 -3.97 -9.71 -17.24
N LEU A 96 -3.91 -10.89 -17.85
CA LEU A 96 -4.92 -11.93 -17.64
C LEU A 96 -4.94 -12.40 -16.17
N ALA A 97 -3.78 -12.68 -15.60
CA ALA A 97 -3.66 -13.11 -14.22
C ALA A 97 -4.15 -12.02 -13.25
N LYS A 98 -3.81 -10.75 -13.51
CA LYS A 98 -4.30 -9.60 -12.74
C LYS A 98 -5.82 -9.51 -12.82
N SER A 99 -6.42 -9.70 -14.00
CA SER A 99 -7.88 -9.69 -14.15
C SER A 99 -8.54 -10.83 -13.35
N TYR A 100 -7.96 -12.03 -13.33
CA TYR A 100 -8.44 -13.10 -12.45
C TYR A 100 -8.27 -12.76 -10.97
N PHE A 101 -7.15 -12.14 -10.60
CA PHE A 101 -6.91 -11.70 -9.22
C PHE A 101 -7.96 -10.67 -8.77
N ASP A 102 -8.24 -9.68 -9.60
CA ASP A 102 -9.24 -8.64 -9.34
C ASP A 102 -10.66 -9.24 -9.19
N CYS A 103 -10.96 -10.33 -9.93
CA CYS A 103 -12.18 -11.13 -9.76
C CYS A 103 -12.13 -12.11 -8.56
N ARG A 104 -11.07 -12.07 -7.72
CA ARG A 104 -10.83 -12.99 -6.59
C ARG A 104 -10.71 -14.47 -7.00
N GLU A 105 -10.38 -14.74 -8.26
CA GLU A 105 -10.12 -16.07 -8.80
C GLU A 105 -8.63 -16.44 -8.63
N TYR A 106 -8.14 -16.42 -7.39
CA TYR A 106 -6.73 -16.47 -7.05
C TYR A 106 -5.99 -17.69 -7.61
N ARG A 107 -6.61 -18.90 -7.59
CA ARG A 107 -5.99 -20.11 -8.14
C ARG A 107 -5.80 -20.03 -9.65
N ARG A 108 -6.74 -19.39 -10.37
CA ARG A 108 -6.62 -19.18 -11.82
C ARG A 108 -5.50 -18.19 -12.12
N ALA A 109 -5.42 -17.10 -11.38
CA ALA A 109 -4.35 -16.13 -11.49
C ALA A 109 -2.97 -16.78 -11.29
N ALA A 110 -2.79 -17.58 -10.25
CA ALA A 110 -1.56 -18.31 -9.98
C ALA A 110 -1.23 -19.31 -11.09
N HIS A 111 -2.23 -20.02 -11.62
CA HIS A 111 -2.04 -21.02 -12.67
C HIS A 111 -1.52 -20.41 -13.98
N VAL A 112 -2.05 -19.27 -14.39
CA VAL A 112 -1.60 -18.55 -15.61
C VAL A 112 -0.13 -18.13 -15.49
N LEU A 113 0.33 -17.78 -14.28
CA LEU A 113 1.69 -17.30 -14.02
C LEU A 113 2.69 -18.41 -13.66
N ARG A 114 2.32 -19.69 -13.70
CA ARG A 114 3.17 -20.80 -13.20
C ARG A 114 4.54 -20.87 -13.86
N ASP A 115 4.61 -20.56 -15.16
CA ASP A 115 5.83 -20.68 -15.98
C ASP A 115 6.52 -19.32 -16.19
N GLN A 116 6.02 -18.24 -15.53
CA GLN A 116 6.57 -16.91 -15.64
C GLN A 116 7.68 -16.69 -14.60
N THR A 117 8.80 -16.11 -15.04
CA THR A 117 10.00 -15.89 -14.21
C THR A 117 10.22 -14.44 -13.82
N GLY A 118 9.50 -13.48 -14.43
CA GLY A 118 9.59 -12.07 -14.09
C GLY A 118 9.21 -11.80 -12.63
N LYS A 119 9.97 -10.94 -11.94
CA LYS A 119 9.78 -10.65 -10.49
C LYS A 119 8.35 -10.30 -10.13
N LYS A 120 7.70 -9.46 -10.94
CA LYS A 120 6.32 -9.02 -10.74
C LYS A 120 5.32 -10.19 -10.90
N SER A 121 5.54 -11.05 -11.90
CA SER A 121 4.71 -12.25 -12.14
C SER A 121 4.88 -13.28 -11.03
N VAL A 122 6.12 -13.52 -10.59
CA VAL A 122 6.43 -14.40 -9.46
C VAL A 122 5.77 -13.91 -8.18
N PHE A 123 5.87 -12.60 -7.89
CA PHE A 123 5.20 -12.01 -6.74
C PHE A 123 3.68 -12.22 -6.80
N LEU A 124 3.03 -11.85 -7.90
CA LEU A 124 1.57 -11.98 -8.04
C LEU A 124 1.11 -13.44 -7.95
N ARG A 125 1.87 -14.38 -8.52
CA ARG A 125 1.61 -15.81 -8.39
C ARG A 125 1.65 -16.28 -6.94
N CYS A 126 2.71 -15.98 -6.22
CA CYS A 126 2.87 -16.36 -4.82
C CYS A 126 1.82 -15.68 -3.92
N TYR A 127 1.51 -14.41 -4.18
CA TYR A 127 0.51 -13.67 -3.43
C TYR A 127 -0.91 -14.21 -3.69
N ALA A 128 -1.22 -14.55 -4.93
CA ALA A 128 -2.48 -15.22 -5.28
C ALA A 128 -2.64 -16.58 -4.59
N LEU A 129 -1.56 -17.39 -4.52
CA LEU A 129 -1.59 -18.65 -3.78
C LEU A 129 -1.80 -18.44 -2.29
N TYR A 130 -1.12 -17.44 -1.69
CA TYR A 130 -1.32 -17.09 -0.30
C TYR A 130 -2.78 -16.75 0.00
N LEU A 131 -3.39 -15.86 -0.81
CA LEU A 131 -4.79 -15.47 -0.65
C LEU A 131 -5.78 -16.60 -0.96
N ALA A 132 -5.45 -17.50 -1.89
CA ALA A 132 -6.26 -18.70 -2.13
C ALA A 132 -6.29 -19.62 -0.92
N GLY A 133 -5.17 -19.73 -0.22
CA GLY A 133 -5.05 -20.48 1.02
C GLY A 133 -5.78 -19.82 2.19
N GLU A 134 -5.68 -18.49 2.34
CA GLU A 134 -6.43 -17.75 3.38
C GLU A 134 -7.94 -17.84 3.15
N LYS A 135 -8.39 -17.62 1.92
CA LYS A 135 -9.81 -17.76 1.57
C LYS A 135 -10.35 -19.16 1.92
N ARG A 136 -9.60 -20.21 1.62
CA ARG A 136 -9.99 -21.57 1.96
C ARG A 136 -10.00 -21.81 3.46
N LYS A 137 -9.01 -21.28 4.19
CA LYS A 137 -8.95 -21.33 5.66
C LYS A 137 -10.19 -20.68 6.27
N GLU A 138 -10.58 -19.49 5.77
CA GLU A 138 -11.80 -18.79 6.21
C GLU A 138 -13.06 -19.62 5.93
N GLU A 139 -13.18 -20.22 4.73
CA GLU A 139 -14.30 -21.09 4.36
C GLU A 139 -14.37 -22.32 5.29
N GLU A 140 -13.23 -23.00 5.53
CA GLU A 140 -13.14 -24.13 6.46
C GLU A 140 -13.47 -23.71 7.91
N MET A 141 -13.07 -22.52 8.35
CA MET A 141 -13.44 -21.98 9.67
C MET A 141 -14.96 -21.79 9.81
N ILE A 142 -15.61 -21.20 8.82
CA ILE A 142 -17.06 -20.98 8.85
C ILE A 142 -17.83 -22.30 8.85
N GLU A 143 -17.39 -23.30 8.09
CA GLU A 143 -18.03 -24.62 8.04
C GLU A 143 -17.85 -25.41 9.36
N LEU A 144 -16.72 -25.24 10.05
CA LEU A 144 -16.38 -25.94 11.29
C LEU A 144 -16.83 -25.24 12.56
N GLU A 145 -17.23 -23.97 12.50
CA GLU A 145 -17.83 -23.23 13.60
C GLU A 145 -19.26 -23.73 13.92
N GLY A 146 -19.39 -25.00 14.31
CA GLY A 146 -20.52 -25.45 15.10
C GLY A 146 -20.38 -24.92 16.54
N PRO A 147 -21.43 -25.02 17.41
CA PRO A 147 -21.47 -24.38 18.72
C PRO A 147 -20.38 -24.79 19.72
N LEU A 148 -19.43 -25.61 19.34
CA LEU A 148 -18.36 -26.16 20.19
C LEU A 148 -16.95 -26.14 19.55
N GLY A 149 -16.77 -25.55 18.34
CA GLY A 149 -15.54 -25.77 17.59
C GLY A 149 -14.57 -24.59 17.56
N LYS A 150 -13.38 -24.77 18.11
CA LYS A 150 -12.19 -24.06 17.63
C LYS A 150 -11.77 -24.74 16.33
N SER A 151 -11.79 -24.01 15.22
CA SER A 151 -11.27 -24.52 13.96
C SER A 151 -9.75 -24.54 13.98
N ASP A 152 -9.15 -25.70 13.72
CA ASP A 152 -7.71 -25.84 13.46
C ASP A 152 -7.37 -25.60 11.96
N ALA A 153 -8.22 -24.86 11.25
CA ALA A 153 -8.01 -24.55 9.84
C ALA A 153 -6.73 -23.74 9.64
N VAL A 154 -5.87 -24.25 8.78
CA VAL A 154 -4.58 -23.61 8.46
C VAL A 154 -4.46 -23.39 6.95
N ASN A 155 -3.75 -22.35 6.58
CA ASN A 155 -3.41 -22.12 5.18
C ASN A 155 -2.39 -23.17 4.71
N ARG A 156 -2.85 -24.10 3.88
CA ARG A 156 -2.02 -25.23 3.40
C ARG A 156 -0.96 -24.80 2.37
N GLU A 157 -1.10 -23.63 1.76
CA GLU A 157 -0.14 -23.11 0.78
C GLU A 157 1.15 -22.59 1.43
N LEU A 158 1.15 -22.28 2.75
CA LEU A 158 2.29 -21.68 3.44
C LEU A 158 3.57 -22.49 3.34
N VAL A 159 3.49 -23.84 3.33
CA VAL A 159 4.67 -24.71 3.29
C VAL A 159 5.38 -24.64 1.93
N SER A 160 4.60 -24.62 0.85
CA SER A 160 5.13 -24.53 -0.52
C SER A 160 5.68 -23.12 -0.77
N LEU A 161 4.96 -22.10 -0.33
CA LEU A 161 5.36 -20.70 -0.46
C LEU A 161 6.65 -20.38 0.31
N GLU A 162 6.77 -20.84 1.55
CA GLU A 162 8.01 -20.67 2.31
C GLU A 162 9.22 -21.26 1.58
N ARG A 163 9.10 -22.49 1.06
CA ARG A 163 10.20 -23.17 0.35
C ARG A 163 10.61 -22.39 -0.90
N GLU A 164 9.63 -21.93 -1.68
CA GLU A 164 9.89 -21.17 -2.88
C GLU A 164 10.53 -19.81 -2.57
N LEU A 165 9.94 -19.01 -1.66
CA LEU A 165 10.43 -17.71 -1.29
C LEU A 165 11.80 -17.78 -0.61
N ALA A 166 12.04 -18.78 0.23
CA ALA A 166 13.36 -19.05 0.81
C ALA A 166 14.43 -19.33 -0.26
N THR A 167 14.06 -20.06 -1.32
CA THR A 167 14.98 -20.34 -2.44
C THR A 167 15.30 -19.07 -3.21
N LEU A 168 14.30 -18.25 -3.51
CA LEU A 168 14.49 -16.96 -4.18
C LEU A 168 15.36 -16.00 -3.34
N CYS A 169 15.17 -15.99 -2.02
CA CYS A 169 15.97 -15.20 -1.08
C CYS A 169 17.43 -15.66 -1.08
N LYS A 170 17.69 -16.96 -0.98
CA LYS A 170 19.06 -17.52 -1.02
C LYS A 170 19.80 -17.20 -2.33
N ASN A 171 19.06 -17.16 -3.44
CA ASN A 171 19.63 -16.85 -4.75
C ASN A 171 19.76 -15.34 -5.03
N ASN A 172 19.37 -14.47 -4.09
CA ASN A 172 19.33 -13.02 -4.26
C ASN A 172 18.49 -12.56 -5.47
N THR A 173 17.47 -13.33 -5.84
CA THR A 173 16.56 -13.03 -6.96
C THR A 173 15.23 -12.44 -6.50
N ILE A 174 14.98 -12.43 -5.20
CA ILE A 174 13.77 -11.89 -4.58
C ILE A 174 13.77 -10.35 -4.64
N ASP A 175 12.61 -9.78 -4.91
CA ASP A 175 12.42 -8.33 -4.86
C ASP A 175 11.87 -7.88 -3.49
N PRO A 176 11.80 -6.57 -3.19
CA PRO A 176 11.27 -6.09 -1.91
C PRO A 176 9.84 -6.52 -1.60
N PHE A 177 9.01 -6.72 -2.63
CA PHE A 177 7.63 -7.20 -2.46
C PHE A 177 7.60 -8.70 -2.15
N GLY A 178 8.48 -9.47 -2.78
CA GLY A 178 8.69 -10.88 -2.43
C GLY A 178 9.19 -11.05 -1.00
N LEU A 179 10.11 -10.18 -0.53
CA LEU A 179 10.56 -10.14 0.87
C LEU A 179 9.39 -9.85 1.82
N TYR A 180 8.51 -8.89 1.48
CA TYR A 180 7.29 -8.64 2.25
C TYR A 180 6.43 -9.91 2.39
N LEU A 181 6.14 -10.57 1.26
CA LEU A 181 5.35 -11.80 1.27
C LEU A 181 6.04 -12.93 2.04
N TYR A 182 7.37 -13.04 1.94
CA TYR A 182 8.13 -14.02 2.70
C TYR A 182 8.05 -13.75 4.20
N GLY A 183 8.17 -12.50 4.61
CA GLY A 183 7.96 -12.09 6.00
C GLY A 183 6.57 -12.45 6.52
N LEU A 184 5.53 -12.22 5.72
CA LEU A 184 4.15 -12.57 6.04
C LEU A 184 3.98 -14.10 6.22
N VAL A 185 4.48 -14.90 5.29
CA VAL A 185 4.45 -16.38 5.36
C VAL A 185 5.19 -16.90 6.61
N LEU A 186 6.36 -16.35 6.93
CA LEU A 186 7.13 -16.72 8.11
C LEU A 186 6.39 -16.37 9.41
N LYS A 187 5.75 -15.21 9.47
CA LYS A 187 4.94 -14.78 10.61
C LYS A 187 3.78 -15.76 10.85
N GLU A 188 3.01 -16.08 9.82
CA GLU A 188 1.89 -17.04 9.90
C GLU A 188 2.34 -18.45 10.34
N LYS A 189 3.58 -18.81 10.05
CA LYS A 189 4.20 -20.06 10.53
C LYS A 189 4.82 -19.98 11.93
N GLY A 190 4.73 -18.81 12.60
CA GLY A 190 5.27 -18.59 13.94
C GLY A 190 6.78 -18.35 14.00
N ASN A 191 7.46 -18.15 12.86
CA ASN A 191 8.89 -17.85 12.85
C ASN A 191 9.14 -16.33 12.90
N GLU A 192 8.74 -15.71 14.01
CA GLU A 192 8.75 -14.25 14.17
C GLU A 192 10.14 -13.61 14.04
N ASN A 193 11.19 -14.27 14.54
CA ASN A 193 12.55 -13.72 14.50
C ASN A 193 13.09 -13.58 13.08
N LEU A 194 12.81 -14.58 12.23
CA LEU A 194 13.22 -14.52 10.83
C LEU A 194 12.27 -13.59 10.05
N ALA A 195 10.97 -13.65 10.31
CA ALA A 195 9.98 -12.74 9.72
C ALA A 195 10.38 -11.26 9.92
N ARG A 196 10.77 -10.90 11.14
CA ARG A 196 11.22 -9.54 11.47
C ARG A 196 12.44 -9.11 10.66
N LYS A 197 13.46 -9.99 10.54
CA LYS A 197 14.67 -9.69 9.74
C LYS A 197 14.32 -9.45 8.27
N VAL A 198 13.50 -10.32 7.70
CA VAL A 198 13.09 -10.24 6.28
C VAL A 198 12.22 -9.01 6.02
N LEU A 199 11.31 -8.67 6.93
CA LEU A 199 10.48 -7.46 6.83
C LEU A 199 11.32 -6.18 6.95
N VAL A 200 12.33 -6.14 7.84
CA VAL A 200 13.28 -5.02 7.91
C VAL A 200 14.03 -4.85 6.58
N GLU A 201 14.45 -5.93 5.95
CA GLU A 201 15.09 -5.87 4.63
C GLU A 201 14.12 -5.35 3.56
N SER A 202 12.86 -5.80 3.59
CA SER A 202 11.80 -5.33 2.68
C SER A 202 11.57 -3.82 2.80
N VAL A 203 11.34 -3.29 4.02
CA VAL A 203 11.07 -1.86 4.24
C VAL A 203 12.29 -0.98 3.99
N ASN A 204 13.50 -1.48 4.20
CA ASN A 204 14.72 -0.76 3.87
C ASN A 204 14.96 -0.67 2.35
N SER A 205 14.56 -1.71 1.62
CA SER A 205 14.72 -1.77 0.15
C SER A 205 13.59 -1.05 -0.59
N TYR A 206 12.35 -1.07 -0.06
CA TYR A 206 11.20 -0.39 -0.62
C TYR A 206 10.31 0.21 0.49
N PRO A 207 10.62 1.41 0.99
CA PRO A 207 9.96 1.99 2.16
C PRO A 207 8.47 2.31 2.00
N TRP A 208 7.97 2.48 0.79
CA TRP A 208 6.60 2.95 0.54
C TRP A 208 5.52 1.88 0.67
N ASN A 209 5.87 0.62 0.92
CA ASN A 209 4.91 -0.44 1.19
C ASN A 209 4.45 -0.40 2.66
N TRP A 210 3.39 0.37 2.93
CA TRP A 210 2.83 0.48 4.29
C TRP A 210 2.41 -0.87 4.87
N SER A 211 1.94 -1.82 4.03
CA SER A 211 1.60 -3.17 4.51
C SER A 211 2.80 -3.89 5.13
N ALA A 212 4.02 -3.70 4.59
CA ALA A 212 5.22 -4.30 5.19
C ALA A 212 5.57 -3.68 6.55
N TRP A 213 5.34 -2.38 6.72
CA TRP A 213 5.49 -1.71 8.01
C TRP A 213 4.47 -2.18 9.03
N SER A 214 3.21 -2.36 8.63
CA SER A 214 2.14 -2.88 9.50
C SER A 214 2.43 -4.29 9.98
N GLU A 215 2.94 -5.16 9.10
CA GLU A 215 3.36 -6.51 9.48
C GLU A 215 4.57 -6.49 10.43
N LEU A 216 5.54 -5.61 10.18
CA LEU A 216 6.68 -5.44 11.08
C LEU A 216 6.24 -4.90 12.46
N GLN A 217 5.27 -3.98 12.49
CA GLN A 217 4.69 -3.42 13.71
C GLN A 217 4.09 -4.53 14.59
N SER A 218 3.30 -5.43 14.00
CA SER A 218 2.67 -6.53 14.75
C SER A 218 3.67 -7.50 15.41
N LEU A 219 4.94 -7.51 14.95
CA LEU A 219 6.04 -8.29 15.50
C LEU A 219 6.88 -7.53 16.54
N CYS A 220 6.60 -6.26 16.78
CA CYS A 220 7.34 -5.41 17.70
C CYS A 220 6.52 -5.18 18.98
N THR A 221 6.54 -6.14 19.90
CA THR A 221 5.75 -6.12 21.13
C THR A 221 6.38 -5.35 22.27
N THR A 222 7.66 -4.96 22.15
CA THR A 222 8.41 -4.24 23.19
C THR A 222 9.32 -3.17 22.58
N VAL A 223 9.65 -2.16 23.41
CA VAL A 223 10.59 -1.09 23.03
C VAL A 223 11.99 -1.63 22.72
N ASP A 224 12.43 -2.67 23.42
CA ASP A 224 13.74 -3.29 23.19
C ASP A 224 13.83 -3.91 21.78
N ILE A 225 12.76 -4.58 21.36
CA ILE A 225 12.68 -5.13 19.99
C ILE A 225 12.73 -3.98 18.98
N LEU A 226 11.97 -2.90 19.20
CA LEU A 226 11.97 -1.73 18.32
C LEU A 226 13.36 -1.11 18.20
N ASN A 227 14.06 -0.90 19.32
CA ASN A 227 15.40 -0.33 19.34
C ASN A 227 16.44 -1.23 18.68
N GLY A 228 16.20 -2.54 18.63
CA GLY A 228 17.06 -3.51 17.94
C GLY A 228 16.88 -3.53 16.42
N LEU A 229 15.90 -2.81 15.85
CA LEU A 229 15.67 -2.78 14.41
C LEU A 229 16.66 -1.86 13.69
N ASN A 230 17.35 -2.38 12.68
CA ASN A 230 18.22 -1.58 11.82
C ASN A 230 17.41 -0.98 10.65
N LEU A 231 16.74 0.13 10.90
CA LEU A 231 15.89 0.81 9.92
C LEU A 231 16.62 1.98 9.27
N SER A 232 16.55 2.04 7.94
CA SER A 232 17.12 3.13 7.15
C SER A 232 16.47 4.48 7.47
N ASN A 233 17.20 5.56 7.24
CA ASN A 233 16.68 6.91 7.48
C ASN A 233 15.79 7.35 6.31
N HIS A 234 14.49 7.14 6.45
CA HIS A 234 13.47 7.51 5.47
C HIS A 234 12.26 8.14 6.18
N TRP A 235 11.53 9.06 5.54
CA TRP A 235 10.37 9.72 6.16
C TRP A 235 9.24 8.74 6.53
N MET A 236 9.09 7.60 5.82
CA MET A 236 8.16 6.53 6.18
C MET A 236 8.44 5.91 7.55
N LYS A 237 9.70 5.91 7.99
CA LYS A 237 10.07 5.47 9.35
C LYS A 237 9.40 6.31 10.42
N GLU A 238 9.19 7.62 10.18
CA GLU A 238 8.52 8.48 11.16
C GLU A 238 7.04 8.09 11.34
N PHE A 239 6.34 7.71 10.26
CA PHE A 239 5.00 7.13 10.34
C PHE A 239 4.97 5.81 11.13
N PHE A 240 5.93 4.93 10.85
CA PHE A 240 6.06 3.67 11.57
C PHE A 240 6.32 3.91 13.07
N LEU A 241 7.26 4.80 13.42
CA LEU A 241 7.56 5.12 14.81
C LEU A 241 6.36 5.74 15.52
N ALA A 242 5.63 6.64 14.86
CA ALA A 242 4.42 7.23 15.42
C ALA A 242 3.36 6.16 15.72
N SER A 243 3.14 5.24 14.77
CA SER A 243 2.15 4.16 14.91
C SER A 243 2.54 3.15 15.99
N ILE A 244 3.80 2.70 16.02
CA ILE A 244 4.24 1.69 16.99
C ILE A 244 4.30 2.24 18.42
N TYR A 245 4.64 3.52 18.61
CA TYR A 245 4.57 4.15 19.93
C TYR A 245 3.15 4.14 20.49
N GLN A 246 2.14 4.27 19.63
CA GLN A 246 0.74 4.17 20.05
C GLN A 246 0.39 2.76 20.53
N GLU A 247 0.81 1.72 19.81
CA GLU A 247 0.63 0.31 20.21
C GLU A 247 1.39 -0.02 21.51
N LEU A 248 2.58 0.54 21.69
CA LEU A 248 3.39 0.38 22.90
C LEU A 248 2.92 1.28 24.06
N ARG A 249 1.78 1.98 23.92
CA ARG A 249 1.17 2.90 24.91
C ARG A 249 2.04 4.10 25.29
N MET A 250 2.96 4.46 24.42
CA MET A 250 3.78 5.69 24.53
C MET A 250 3.05 6.84 23.81
N HIS A 251 1.90 7.23 24.37
CA HIS A 251 0.95 8.11 23.67
C HIS A 251 1.50 9.51 23.44
N ASN A 252 2.31 10.05 24.36
CA ASN A 252 2.92 11.38 24.20
C ASN A 252 3.95 11.41 23.08
N GLU A 253 4.78 10.37 22.99
CA GLU A 253 5.78 10.21 21.92
C GLU A 253 5.12 10.02 20.57
N SER A 254 4.05 9.20 20.52
CA SER A 254 3.23 9.00 19.33
C SER A 254 2.61 10.31 18.87
N LEU A 255 1.96 11.06 19.77
CA LEU A 255 1.34 12.35 19.49
C LEU A 255 2.36 13.34 18.92
N SER A 256 3.51 13.49 19.58
CA SER A 256 4.58 14.39 19.12
C SER A 256 5.07 14.02 17.70
N LYS A 257 5.18 12.72 17.38
CA LYS A 257 5.57 12.27 16.05
C LYS A 257 4.51 12.60 14.99
N TYR A 258 3.23 12.37 15.30
CA TYR A 258 2.16 12.69 14.36
C TYR A 258 1.99 14.20 14.15
N GLU A 259 2.14 15.03 15.19
CA GLU A 259 2.13 16.49 15.08
C GLU A 259 3.29 16.98 14.19
N ASN A 260 4.47 16.39 14.30
CA ASN A 260 5.59 16.70 13.41
C ASN A 260 5.31 16.29 11.95
N LEU A 261 4.67 15.15 11.73
CA LEU A 261 4.25 14.68 10.40
C LEU A 261 3.17 15.57 9.80
N GLN A 262 2.25 16.10 10.63
CA GLN A 262 1.19 17.01 10.19
C GLN A 262 1.76 18.29 9.54
N GLY A 263 2.94 18.75 9.96
CA GLY A 263 3.62 19.88 9.31
C GLY A 263 3.95 19.65 7.83
N MET A 264 4.14 18.39 7.40
CA MET A 264 4.37 18.00 6.00
C MET A 264 3.08 17.58 5.29
N PHE A 265 2.23 16.82 5.98
CA PHE A 265 0.99 16.22 5.48
C PHE A 265 -0.23 16.90 6.11
N THR A 266 -0.34 18.21 5.92
CA THR A 266 -1.29 19.09 6.65
C THR A 266 -2.75 18.65 6.52
N PHE A 267 -3.14 18.09 5.39
CA PHE A 267 -4.51 17.66 5.09
C PHE A 267 -4.71 16.14 5.13
N SER A 268 -3.80 15.40 5.77
CA SER A 268 -3.95 13.95 5.90
C SER A 268 -4.99 13.59 6.96
N ASN A 269 -6.14 13.07 6.50
CA ASN A 269 -7.18 12.54 7.39
C ASN A 269 -6.64 11.38 8.24
N TYR A 270 -5.70 10.58 7.72
CA TYR A 270 -5.05 9.52 8.48
C TYR A 270 -4.31 10.08 9.70
N ILE A 271 -3.46 11.09 9.52
CA ILE A 271 -2.70 11.70 10.62
C ILE A 271 -3.66 12.31 11.65
N GLN A 272 -4.70 13.02 11.22
CA GLN A 272 -5.69 13.60 12.12
C GLN A 272 -6.40 12.53 12.96
N ALA A 273 -6.80 11.42 12.35
CA ALA A 273 -7.41 10.31 13.07
C ALA A 273 -6.45 9.68 14.10
N GLN A 274 -5.16 9.53 13.73
CA GLN A 274 -4.16 8.99 14.67
C GLN A 274 -3.85 9.97 15.82
N ILE A 275 -3.84 11.28 15.57
CA ILE A 275 -3.76 12.31 16.61
C ILE A 275 -4.96 12.21 17.56
N ALA A 276 -6.18 12.07 17.01
CA ALA A 276 -7.38 11.88 17.81
C ALA A 276 -7.29 10.64 18.70
N LYS A 277 -6.83 9.49 18.16
CA LYS A 277 -6.60 8.28 18.96
C LYS A 277 -5.58 8.45 20.08
N ALA A 278 -4.46 9.14 19.80
CA ALA A 278 -3.45 9.41 20.82
C ALA A 278 -4.03 10.31 21.93
N ARG A 279 -4.77 11.37 21.61
CA ARG A 279 -5.45 12.26 22.53
C ARG A 279 -6.55 11.56 23.33
N TYR A 280 -7.32 10.66 22.69
CA TYR A 280 -8.29 9.82 23.37
C TYR A 280 -7.63 8.99 24.48
N SER A 281 -6.49 8.38 24.18
CA SER A 281 -5.72 7.61 25.17
C SER A 281 -5.18 8.49 26.31
N LEU A 282 -4.95 9.78 26.04
CA LEU A 282 -4.55 10.80 27.04
C LEU A 282 -5.76 11.40 27.77
N ARG A 283 -7.00 11.01 27.45
CA ARG A 283 -8.27 11.49 28.02
C ARG A 283 -8.59 12.95 27.68
N GLU A 284 -8.10 13.45 26.57
CA GLU A 284 -8.38 14.81 26.05
C GLU A 284 -9.65 14.80 25.17
N PHE A 285 -10.77 14.34 25.69
CA PHE A 285 -12.00 14.03 24.94
C PHE A 285 -12.59 15.20 24.16
N GLU A 286 -12.56 16.42 24.70
CA GLU A 286 -13.07 17.63 24.02
C GLU A 286 -12.32 17.89 22.69
N GLN A 287 -11.01 17.67 22.67
CA GLN A 287 -10.19 17.84 21.47
C GLN A 287 -10.43 16.71 20.46
N VAL A 288 -10.66 15.49 20.95
CA VAL A 288 -10.99 14.33 20.12
C VAL A 288 -12.29 14.55 19.36
N GLU A 289 -13.35 15.02 20.03
CA GLU A 289 -14.64 15.32 19.44
C GLU A 289 -14.50 16.31 18.27
N VAL A 290 -13.82 17.43 18.50
CA VAL A 290 -13.57 18.44 17.45
C VAL A 290 -12.86 17.85 16.23
N ILE A 291 -11.82 17.02 16.46
CA ILE A 291 -11.06 16.41 15.35
C ILE A 291 -11.95 15.44 14.55
N PHE A 292 -12.76 14.60 15.20
CA PHE A 292 -13.63 13.67 14.50
C PHE A 292 -14.78 14.38 13.78
N GLU A 293 -15.35 15.45 14.35
CA GLU A 293 -16.33 16.27 13.64
C GLU A 293 -15.76 16.88 12.35
N ASP A 294 -14.52 17.38 12.40
CA ASP A 294 -13.84 17.92 11.23
C ASP A 294 -13.51 16.82 10.21
N LEU A 295 -13.10 15.65 10.66
CA LEU A 295 -12.89 14.49 9.80
C LEU A 295 -14.17 14.06 9.08
N LEU A 296 -15.30 13.97 9.78
CA LEU A 296 -16.60 13.60 9.21
C LEU A 296 -17.17 14.69 8.30
N ARG A 297 -16.83 15.96 8.56
CA ARG A 297 -17.22 17.07 7.67
C ARG A 297 -16.47 16.99 6.34
N ASN A 298 -15.19 16.55 6.36
CA ASN A 298 -14.36 16.38 5.17
C ASN A 298 -14.62 15.06 4.42
N ASP A 299 -14.94 13.99 5.17
CA ASP A 299 -15.21 12.65 4.64
C ASP A 299 -16.41 12.02 5.38
N PRO A 300 -17.65 12.33 4.96
CA PRO A 300 -18.88 11.85 5.62
C PRO A 300 -19.07 10.33 5.54
N TYR A 301 -18.34 9.65 4.67
CA TYR A 301 -18.42 8.19 4.47
C TYR A 301 -17.28 7.42 5.13
N ARG A 302 -16.47 8.10 5.93
CA ARG A 302 -15.40 7.46 6.68
C ARG A 302 -15.96 6.50 7.71
N VAL A 303 -15.47 5.26 7.67
CA VAL A 303 -15.82 4.21 8.66
C VAL A 303 -14.65 3.82 9.54
N GLU A 304 -13.42 4.18 9.11
CA GLU A 304 -12.19 3.85 9.85
C GLU A 304 -12.12 4.71 11.12
N ASP A 305 -11.76 4.08 12.24
CA ASP A 305 -11.56 4.71 13.55
C ASP A 305 -12.86 5.25 14.21
N MET A 306 -14.05 4.89 13.68
CA MET A 306 -15.34 5.33 14.25
C MET A 306 -15.66 4.66 15.58
N ASP A 307 -15.04 3.54 15.89
CA ASP A 307 -15.09 2.91 17.21
C ASP A 307 -14.53 3.83 18.30
N THR A 308 -13.44 4.57 18.02
CA THR A 308 -12.86 5.55 18.94
C THR A 308 -13.79 6.76 19.15
N TYR A 309 -14.50 7.19 18.10
CA TYR A 309 -15.44 8.32 18.18
C TYR A 309 -16.75 7.95 18.91
N SER A 310 -17.20 6.70 18.78
CA SER A 310 -18.45 6.23 19.38
C SER A 310 -18.37 5.94 20.88
N ASN A 311 -17.17 5.80 21.43
CA ASN A 311 -16.91 5.51 22.86
C ASN A 311 -16.69 6.77 23.69
#